data_6a572052508961e354513174c94c4a8a
#
_entry.id   6a572052508961e354513174c94c4a8a
#
_cell.length_a   1.000
_cell.length_b   1.000
_cell.length_c   1.000
_cell.angle_alpha   90.00
_cell.angle_beta   90.00
_cell.angle_gamma   90.00
#
_symmetry.space_group_name_H-M   'P 1'
#
loop_
_entity.id
_entity.type
_entity.pdbx_description
1 polymer ?
#
loop_
_entity_poly.entity_id
_entity_poly.type
_entity_poly.pdbx_seq_one_letter_code
_entity_poly.pdbx_strand_id
1 'polypeptide(L)'
;MKLSKWAVSTPLIAILLGCVNTDYVGESYSPTTKVDVYYSIEDVDAPHVVMGKIKATAMDGWDSDAMVEELKAQAMAKGADAIVIEGVHTETTGSYTSTYGKSSDDKWVITEDGKLKHHGSDSSSSTSITTDSKEKVMDAELLKYQ
;
A
#
# COMPACT_ATOMS: atom_id res chain seq x y z
N MET A 1 43.71 36.49 -11.00
CA MET A 1 42.90 35.71 -10.07
C MET A 1 41.79 35.02 -10.86
N LYS A 2 41.91 33.71 -11.04
CA LYS A 2 40.86 32.94 -11.72
C LYS A 2 39.97 32.35 -10.67
N LEU A 3 38.74 32.86 -10.55
CA LEU A 3 37.69 32.25 -9.74
C LEU A 3 37.20 31.01 -10.45
N SER A 4 37.59 29.85 -9.97
CA SER A 4 37.03 28.56 -10.40
C SER A 4 35.59 28.46 -9.89
N LYS A 5 34.62 28.55 -10.80
CA LYS A 5 33.23 28.26 -10.51
C LYS A 5 33.07 26.77 -10.33
N TRP A 6 33.00 26.34 -9.09
CA TRP A 6 32.55 25.01 -8.76
C TRP A 6 31.02 24.96 -8.99
N ALA A 7 30.64 24.38 -10.09
CA ALA A 7 29.25 24.02 -10.34
C ALA A 7 28.93 22.83 -9.44
N VAL A 8 28.28 23.12 -8.31
CA VAL A 8 27.64 22.08 -7.50
C VAL A 8 26.43 21.59 -8.29
N SER A 9 26.62 20.53 -9.04
CA SER A 9 25.54 19.79 -9.67
C SER A 9 24.82 19.03 -8.56
N THR A 10 23.76 19.61 -8.04
CA THR A 10 22.84 18.93 -7.13
C THR A 10 22.07 17.92 -7.96
N PRO A 11 22.19 16.61 -7.71
CA PRO A 11 21.30 15.64 -8.37
C PRO A 11 19.89 15.92 -7.85
N LEU A 12 19.02 16.36 -8.74
CA LEU A 12 17.59 16.41 -8.52
C LEU A 12 17.12 14.97 -8.39
N ILE A 13 17.06 14.44 -7.16
CA ILE A 13 16.44 13.18 -6.87
C ILE A 13 14.95 13.39 -7.12
N ALA A 14 14.48 12.96 -8.29
CA ALA A 14 13.07 12.81 -8.55
C ALA A 14 12.51 11.77 -7.57
N ILE A 15 11.90 12.24 -6.50
CA ILE A 15 11.10 11.41 -5.62
C ILE A 15 9.90 10.99 -6.45
N LEU A 16 9.98 9.81 -7.05
CA LEU A 16 8.82 9.11 -7.56
C LEU A 16 7.97 8.78 -6.33
N LEU A 17 6.95 9.60 -6.09
CA LEU A 17 5.91 9.30 -5.12
C LEU A 17 5.15 8.07 -5.65
N GLY A 18 5.74 6.89 -5.43
CA GLY A 18 5.09 5.62 -5.70
C GLY A 18 3.95 5.41 -4.71
N CYS A 19 2.86 4.80 -5.18
CA CYS A 19 1.73 4.41 -4.33
C CYS A 19 2.05 3.21 -3.43
N VAL A 20 3.32 2.99 -3.09
CA VAL A 20 3.81 1.96 -2.19
C VAL A 20 4.26 2.62 -0.90
N ASN A 21 3.64 2.24 0.21
CA ASN A 21 4.07 2.65 1.54
C ASN A 21 5.08 1.63 2.07
N THR A 22 6.11 2.13 2.76
CA THR A 22 7.12 1.27 3.38
C THR A 22 7.30 1.63 4.85
N ASP A 23 7.31 0.62 5.70
CA ASP A 23 7.60 0.72 7.12
C ASP A 23 8.88 -0.06 7.42
N TYR A 24 9.84 0.58 8.08
CA TYR A 24 11.12 -0.01 8.44
C TYR A 24 11.37 0.04 9.94
N VAL A 25 11.80 -1.10 10.49
CA VAL A 25 12.23 -1.23 11.89
C VAL A 25 13.60 -1.89 11.93
N GLY A 26 14.60 -1.18 12.43
CA GLY A 26 15.94 -1.71 12.54
C GLY A 26 17.01 -0.63 12.57
N GLU A 27 18.25 -1.05 12.33
CA GLU A 27 19.43 -0.18 12.28
C GLU A 27 19.60 0.42 10.88
N SER A 28 20.25 1.57 10.82
CA SER A 28 20.58 2.25 9.56
C SER A 28 22.09 2.52 9.49
N TYR A 29 22.64 2.29 8.32
CA TYR A 29 24.04 2.55 7.99
C TYR A 29 24.14 3.58 6.87
N SER A 30 25.36 3.93 6.47
CA SER A 30 25.56 4.80 5.32
C SER A 30 24.93 4.20 4.06
N PRO A 31 24.21 4.99 3.24
CA PRO A 31 23.55 4.48 2.05
C PRO A 31 24.48 3.70 1.13
N THR A 32 23.96 2.62 0.55
CA THR A 32 24.65 1.81 -0.44
C THR A 32 24.13 2.11 -1.84
N THR A 33 24.91 1.74 -2.85
CA THR A 33 24.55 1.96 -4.27
C THR A 33 24.03 0.70 -4.95
N LYS A 34 24.12 -0.44 -4.27
CA LYS A 34 23.70 -1.74 -4.75
C LYS A 34 23.13 -2.56 -3.60
N VAL A 35 22.09 -3.32 -3.88
CA VAL A 35 21.48 -4.30 -2.99
C VAL A 35 21.25 -5.58 -3.75
N ASP A 36 21.70 -6.71 -3.19
CA ASP A 36 21.41 -8.04 -3.72
C ASP A 36 20.01 -8.48 -3.22
N VAL A 37 19.24 -9.14 -4.08
CA VAL A 37 17.88 -9.60 -3.75
C VAL A 37 17.87 -11.12 -3.67
N TYR A 38 17.38 -11.63 -2.55
CA TYR A 38 17.20 -13.06 -2.29
C TYR A 38 15.75 -13.34 -1.90
N TYR A 39 15.32 -14.56 -2.15
CA TYR A 39 13.98 -15.05 -1.77
C TYR A 39 14.03 -16.12 -0.67
N SER A 40 15.24 -16.47 -0.23
CA SER A 40 15.47 -17.31 0.93
C SER A 40 16.75 -16.87 1.64
N ILE A 41 16.76 -16.91 2.95
CA ILE A 41 17.95 -16.61 3.75
C ILE A 41 19.06 -17.64 3.51
N GLU A 42 18.69 -18.87 3.12
CA GLU A 42 19.62 -19.95 2.83
C GLU A 42 20.45 -19.71 1.56
N ASP A 43 19.97 -18.83 0.67
CA ASP A 43 20.68 -18.46 -0.55
C ASP A 43 21.77 -17.40 -0.33
N VAL A 44 21.87 -16.86 0.87
CA VAL A 44 22.86 -15.84 1.21
C VAL A 44 24.15 -16.49 1.69
N ASP A 45 25.09 -16.69 0.77
CA ASP A 45 26.38 -17.33 1.07
C ASP A 45 27.37 -16.46 1.86
N ALA A 46 27.24 -15.12 1.72
CA ALA A 46 28.13 -14.20 2.42
C ALA A 46 27.80 -14.11 3.92
N PRO A 47 28.83 -14.02 4.79
CA PRO A 47 28.60 -13.71 6.20
C PRO A 47 27.82 -12.41 6.33
N HIS A 48 26.73 -12.42 7.12
CA HIS A 48 25.82 -11.30 7.24
C HIS A 48 25.18 -11.23 8.63
N VAL A 49 24.64 -10.07 8.92
CA VAL A 49 23.76 -9.84 10.08
C VAL A 49 22.44 -9.23 9.58
N VAL A 50 21.34 -9.57 10.24
CA VAL A 50 20.05 -8.92 10.01
C VAL A 50 20.09 -7.54 10.64
N MET A 51 19.95 -6.50 9.83
CA MET A 51 19.93 -5.12 10.31
C MET A 51 18.53 -4.61 10.61
N GLY A 52 17.51 -5.22 10.04
CA GLY A 52 16.13 -4.84 10.28
C GLY A 52 15.15 -5.54 9.37
N LYS A 53 13.86 -5.22 9.58
CA LYS A 53 12.75 -5.70 8.77
C LYS A 53 12.03 -4.53 8.11
N ILE A 54 11.61 -4.74 6.88
CA ILE A 54 10.85 -3.77 6.11
C ILE A 54 9.58 -4.42 5.57
N LYS A 55 8.49 -3.67 5.64
CA LYS A 55 7.19 -4.04 5.08
C LYS A 55 6.84 -3.04 3.99
N ALA A 56 6.47 -3.51 2.82
CA ALA A 56 5.89 -2.70 1.76
C ALA A 56 4.40 -3.01 1.64
N THR A 57 3.59 -1.98 1.51
CA THR A 57 2.15 -2.08 1.37
C THR A 57 1.70 -1.31 0.15
N ALA A 58 0.90 -1.94 -0.70
CA ALA A 58 0.34 -1.33 -1.90
C ALA A 58 -1.12 -1.76 -2.08
N MET A 59 -1.84 -1.06 -2.95
CA MET A 59 -3.20 -1.46 -3.33
C MET A 59 -3.22 -2.87 -3.91
N ASP A 60 -4.29 -3.61 -3.65
CA ASP A 60 -4.50 -4.92 -4.26
C ASP A 60 -4.49 -4.78 -5.81
N GLY A 61 -3.79 -5.71 -6.46
CA GLY A 61 -3.55 -5.64 -7.91
C GLY A 61 -2.31 -4.84 -8.33
N TRP A 62 -1.58 -4.21 -7.39
CA TRP A 62 -0.30 -3.59 -7.69
C TRP A 62 0.75 -4.61 -8.11
N ASP A 63 1.63 -4.21 -9.02
CA ASP A 63 2.69 -5.07 -9.51
C ASP A 63 3.70 -5.40 -8.39
N SER A 64 3.95 -6.70 -8.17
CA SER A 64 4.91 -7.16 -7.17
C SER A 64 6.35 -6.76 -7.50
N ASP A 65 6.71 -6.69 -8.78
CA ASP A 65 8.04 -6.26 -9.22
C ASP A 65 8.28 -4.78 -8.85
N ALA A 66 7.26 -3.94 -8.98
CA ALA A 66 7.35 -2.54 -8.55
C ALA A 66 7.53 -2.41 -7.03
N MET A 67 6.92 -3.30 -6.25
CA MET A 67 7.13 -3.36 -4.79
C MET A 67 8.56 -3.78 -4.44
N VAL A 68 9.12 -4.74 -5.16
CA VAL A 68 10.53 -5.17 -4.99
C VAL A 68 11.48 -4.03 -5.30
N GLU A 69 11.26 -3.27 -6.37
CA GLU A 69 12.10 -2.11 -6.71
C GLU A 69 12.02 -1.01 -5.64
N GLU A 70 10.85 -0.77 -5.06
CA GLU A 70 10.71 0.18 -3.94
C GLU A 70 11.46 -0.33 -2.69
N LEU A 71 11.32 -1.61 -2.35
CA LEU A 71 12.06 -2.21 -1.24
C LEU A 71 13.57 -2.13 -1.44
N LYS A 72 14.08 -2.33 -2.66
CA LYS A 72 15.49 -2.14 -3.00
C LYS A 72 15.96 -0.70 -2.78
N ALA A 73 15.15 0.26 -3.22
CA ALA A 73 15.47 1.68 -3.04
C ALA A 73 15.55 2.05 -1.56
N GLN A 74 14.59 1.58 -0.76
CA GLN A 74 14.58 1.80 0.69
C GLN A 74 15.74 1.09 1.38
N ALA A 75 16.06 -0.15 0.98
CA ALA A 75 17.19 -0.90 1.51
C ALA A 75 18.53 -0.18 1.24
N MET A 76 18.72 0.33 0.05
CA MET A 76 19.91 1.16 -0.28
C MET A 76 19.98 2.42 0.58
N ALA A 77 18.87 3.11 0.77
CA ALA A 77 18.80 4.30 1.62
C ALA A 77 19.11 4.00 3.09
N LYS A 78 18.78 2.82 3.58
CA LYS A 78 19.09 2.35 4.94
C LYS A 78 20.50 1.77 5.07
N GLY A 79 21.22 1.61 3.98
CA GLY A 79 22.58 1.10 3.96
C GLY A 79 22.70 -0.42 3.99
N ALA A 80 21.67 -1.13 3.55
CA ALA A 80 21.69 -2.57 3.40
C ALA A 80 22.55 -3.01 2.22
N ASP A 81 23.14 -4.20 2.34
CA ASP A 81 23.90 -4.86 1.27
C ASP A 81 23.05 -5.90 0.54
N ALA A 82 22.08 -6.47 1.24
CA ALA A 82 21.13 -7.43 0.68
C ALA A 82 19.74 -7.29 1.30
N ILE A 83 18.75 -7.79 0.58
CA ILE A 83 17.37 -7.91 1.00
C ILE A 83 16.89 -9.34 0.76
N VAL A 84 16.21 -9.92 1.75
CA VAL A 84 15.56 -11.23 1.64
C VAL A 84 14.06 -11.02 1.70
N ILE A 85 13.37 -11.34 0.63
CA ILE A 85 11.91 -11.24 0.54
C ILE A 85 11.31 -12.50 1.16
N GLU A 86 10.61 -12.34 2.28
CA GLU A 86 10.02 -13.45 3.04
C GLU A 86 8.70 -13.92 2.43
N GLY A 87 7.93 -13.01 1.84
CA GLY A 87 6.66 -13.36 1.23
C GLY A 87 5.83 -12.17 0.76
N VAL A 88 4.81 -12.51 -0.03
CA VAL A 88 3.79 -11.58 -0.50
C VAL A 88 2.43 -12.16 -0.12
N HIS A 89 1.60 -11.38 0.53
CA HIS A 89 0.25 -11.77 0.89
C HIS A 89 -0.72 -10.59 0.75
N THR A 90 -2.00 -10.89 0.82
CA THR A 90 -3.05 -9.87 0.76
C THR A 90 -3.73 -9.76 2.11
N GLU A 91 -3.79 -8.56 2.65
CA GLU A 91 -4.51 -8.25 3.89
C GLU A 91 -5.80 -7.48 3.59
N THR A 92 -6.87 -7.77 4.35
CA THR A 92 -8.10 -6.99 4.32
C THR A 92 -7.99 -5.86 5.33
N THR A 93 -7.97 -4.61 4.84
CA THR A 93 -7.76 -3.43 5.68
C THR A 93 -9.05 -2.77 6.14
N GLY A 94 -10.18 -3.12 5.54
CA GLY A 94 -11.48 -2.60 5.89
C GLY A 94 -12.58 -3.16 5.02
N SER A 95 -13.83 -3.01 5.48
CA SER A 95 -15.01 -3.30 4.69
C SER A 95 -15.92 -2.07 4.66
N TYR A 96 -16.39 -1.72 3.49
CA TYR A 96 -17.37 -0.67 3.29
C TYR A 96 -18.71 -1.29 2.88
N THR A 97 -19.73 -1.07 3.69
CA THR A 97 -21.09 -1.52 3.38
C THR A 97 -21.94 -0.34 2.91
N SER A 98 -22.37 -0.40 1.67
CA SER A 98 -23.29 0.57 1.07
C SER A 98 -24.68 -0.03 1.05
N THR A 99 -25.62 0.61 1.76
CA THR A 99 -27.02 0.20 1.77
C THR A 99 -27.83 1.18 0.93
N TYR A 100 -28.40 0.69 -0.16
CA TYR A 100 -29.34 1.46 -0.96
C TYR A 100 -30.77 1.10 -0.54
N GLY A 101 -31.43 2.03 0.14
CA GLY A 101 -32.86 1.94 0.45
C GLY A 101 -33.67 2.68 -0.61
N LYS A 102 -34.63 2.01 -1.22
CA LYS A 102 -35.66 2.68 -2.02
C LYS A 102 -36.81 2.99 -1.09
N SER A 103 -36.94 4.25 -0.63
CA SER A 103 -38.16 4.72 0.03
C SER A 103 -39.20 4.95 -1.05
N SER A 104 -40.31 4.25 -0.96
CA SER A 104 -41.49 4.60 -1.73
C SER A 104 -42.09 5.86 -1.10
N ASP A 105 -42.25 6.89 -1.89
CA ASP A 105 -42.97 8.11 -1.45
C ASP A 105 -44.38 7.73 -1.01
N ASP A 106 -44.69 8.00 0.24
CA ASP A 106 -46.06 7.95 0.77
C ASP A 106 -46.92 8.97 0.05
N LYS A 107 -47.72 8.51 -0.88
CA LYS A 107 -48.62 9.39 -1.63
C LYS A 107 -50.01 9.37 -0.99
N TRP A 108 -50.39 10.49 -0.43
CA TRP A 108 -51.77 10.74 -0.01
C TRP A 108 -52.60 11.09 -1.22
N VAL A 109 -53.63 10.32 -1.48
CA VAL A 109 -54.57 10.57 -2.58
C VAL A 109 -55.92 10.93 -2.01
N ILE A 110 -56.50 12.04 -2.47
CA ILE A 110 -57.87 12.42 -2.17
C ILE A 110 -58.78 11.65 -3.11
N THR A 111 -59.66 10.82 -2.55
CA THR A 111 -60.69 10.10 -3.32
C THR A 111 -61.88 11.02 -3.67
N GLU A 112 -62.67 10.67 -4.70
CA GLU A 112 -63.80 11.44 -5.16
C GLU A 112 -64.85 11.77 -4.06
N ASP A 113 -64.84 10.99 -2.97
CA ASP A 113 -65.66 11.23 -1.77
C ASP A 113 -65.07 12.23 -0.77
N GLY A 114 -63.95 12.89 -1.12
CA GLY A 114 -63.27 13.85 -0.25
C GLY A 114 -62.51 13.23 0.93
N LYS A 115 -62.28 11.92 0.95
CA LYS A 115 -61.54 11.23 2.00
C LYS A 115 -60.06 11.03 1.61
N LEU A 116 -59.18 11.38 2.52
CA LEU A 116 -57.76 11.08 2.42
C LEU A 116 -57.54 9.58 2.58
N LYS A 117 -57.04 8.91 1.55
CA LYS A 117 -56.58 7.53 1.61
C LYS A 117 -55.06 7.48 1.50
N HIS A 118 -54.44 6.82 2.45
CA HIS A 118 -53.02 6.50 2.44
C HIS A 118 -52.80 5.27 1.56
N HIS A 119 -52.04 5.43 0.47
CA HIS A 119 -51.63 4.35 -0.38
C HIS A 119 -50.14 4.10 -0.09
N GLY A 120 -49.87 3.39 1.00
CA GLY A 120 -48.54 2.87 1.32
C GLY A 120 -48.44 1.44 0.82
N SER A 121 -47.57 1.16 -0.12
CA SER A 121 -47.16 -0.20 -0.38
C SER A 121 -45.93 -0.48 0.46
N ASP A 122 -46.05 -1.36 1.45
CA ASP A 122 -44.98 -1.84 2.31
C ASP A 122 -43.99 -2.76 1.55
N SER A 123 -43.34 -2.24 0.53
CA SER A 123 -42.17 -2.95 -0.06
C SER A 123 -40.95 -2.10 0.07
N SER A 124 -40.32 -2.18 1.24
CA SER A 124 -38.96 -1.70 1.43
C SER A 124 -38.00 -2.78 0.98
N SER A 125 -37.37 -2.63 -0.19
CA SER A 125 -36.26 -3.45 -0.59
C SER A 125 -34.97 -2.70 -0.30
N SER A 126 -34.19 -3.17 0.65
CA SER A 126 -32.84 -2.67 0.91
C SER A 126 -31.83 -3.66 0.32
N THR A 127 -30.96 -3.17 -0.52
CA THR A 127 -29.82 -3.96 -1.04
C THR A 127 -28.57 -3.47 -0.36
N SER A 128 -27.88 -4.35 0.36
CA SER A 128 -26.59 -4.07 0.97
C SER A 128 -25.48 -4.67 0.11
N ILE A 129 -24.53 -3.85 -0.30
CA ILE A 129 -23.32 -4.28 -0.99
C ILE A 129 -22.16 -4.02 -0.03
N THR A 130 -21.45 -5.10 0.33
CA THR A 130 -20.23 -5.01 1.13
C THR A 130 -19.03 -5.19 0.21
N THR A 131 -18.14 -4.21 0.21
CA THR A 131 -16.89 -4.25 -0.54
C THR A 131 -15.74 -4.24 0.45
N ASP A 132 -14.87 -5.23 0.40
CA ASP A 132 -13.67 -5.31 1.20
C ASP A 132 -12.54 -4.54 0.53
N SER A 133 -11.88 -3.69 1.30
CA SER A 133 -10.62 -3.07 0.88
C SER A 133 -9.49 -4.02 1.20
N LYS A 134 -8.70 -4.34 0.18
CA LYS A 134 -7.55 -5.24 0.28
C LYS A 134 -6.29 -4.51 -0.08
N GLU A 135 -5.22 -4.85 0.61
CA GLU A 135 -3.88 -4.37 0.33
C GLU A 135 -2.94 -5.55 0.12
N LYS A 136 -2.02 -5.39 -0.82
CA LYS A 136 -0.92 -6.31 -1.02
C LYS A 136 0.22 -5.93 -0.09
N VAL A 137 0.72 -6.88 0.66
CA VAL A 137 1.80 -6.70 1.63
C VAL A 137 2.98 -7.59 1.24
N MET A 138 4.16 -7.01 1.28
CA MET A 138 5.43 -7.71 1.04
C MET A 138 6.35 -7.48 2.23
N ASP A 139 6.75 -8.56 2.90
CA ASP A 139 7.67 -8.53 4.02
C ASP A 139 9.08 -8.93 3.57
N ALA A 140 10.09 -8.24 4.10
CA ALA A 140 11.48 -8.51 3.79
C ALA A 140 12.40 -8.21 4.97
N GLU A 141 13.53 -8.89 5.02
CA GLU A 141 14.64 -8.61 5.93
C GLU A 141 15.78 -7.89 5.20
N LEU A 142 16.35 -6.89 5.86
CA LEU A 142 17.53 -6.20 5.37
C LEU A 142 18.78 -6.78 6.03
N LEU A 143 19.80 -7.05 5.22
CA LEU A 143 21.02 -7.66 5.66
C LEU A 143 22.22 -6.73 5.42
N LYS A 144 23.17 -6.79 6.36
CA LYS A 144 24.49 -6.17 6.24
C LYS A 144 25.55 -7.25 6.13
N TYR A 145 26.38 -7.19 5.10
CA TYR A 145 27.53 -8.09 4.98
C TYR A 145 28.62 -7.74 6.01
N GLN A 146 29.28 -8.76 6.52
CA GLN A 146 30.38 -8.63 7.47
C GLN A 146 31.72 -8.59 6.78
#